data_82435dcbc8c3b514ef2598af23926092
#
_entry.id   82435dcbc8c3b514ef2598af23926092
#
_cell.length_a   1.000
_cell.length_b   1.000
_cell.length_c   1.000
_cell.angle_alpha   90.00
_cell.angle_beta   90.00
_cell.angle_gamma   90.00
#
_symmetry.space_group_name_H-M   'P 1'
#
loop_
_entity.id
_entity.type
_entity.pdbx_description
1 polymer ?
#
loop_
_entity_poly.entity_id
_entity_poly.type
_entity_poly.pdbx_seq_one_letter_code
_entity_poly.pdbx_strand_id
1 'polypeptide(L)'
;MQDAICGSWARSSHLSAGNLGSLRDLNHRFLDLAAARSSGWAAAGTGLPSELAGRVAPLSAAQRDAVAACPYALFDLRFQDGGYWRRRLQNSGDWRVADESIVDDDTVSFVRLALFYAWHVAVSGGLTGQVLMGMSGDTAAALLRITVNQLPALVVTEAANLSARWSECTAFWNALTAAASHDDPAALRRVQLHGLQLAAAARLPRGR
;
A
#
# COMPACT_ATOMS: atom_id res chain seq x y z
N MET A 1 -41.86 6.28 20.98
CA MET A 1 -40.51 6.77 21.26
C MET A 1 -39.51 5.63 21.01
N GLN A 2 -39.53 5.05 19.76
CA GLN A 2 -38.77 3.85 19.39
C GLN A 2 -38.13 3.89 17.99
N ASP A 3 -38.22 5.02 17.27
CA ASP A 3 -37.78 5.10 15.86
C ASP A 3 -36.43 5.82 15.61
N ALA A 4 -35.66 6.10 16.68
CA ALA A 4 -34.41 6.88 16.52
C ALA A 4 -33.12 6.03 16.48
N ILE A 5 -33.18 4.69 16.58
CA ILE A 5 -31.97 3.83 16.68
C ILE A 5 -31.60 3.16 15.35
N CYS A 6 -32.51 3.13 14.37
CA CYS A 6 -32.28 2.39 13.12
C CYS A 6 -31.52 3.17 12.04
N GLY A 7 -31.24 4.47 12.22
CA GLY A 7 -30.66 5.33 11.19
C GLY A 7 -29.13 5.43 11.16
N SER A 8 -28.42 4.84 12.13
CA SER A 8 -26.96 5.04 12.29
C SER A 8 -26.09 3.98 11.61
N TRP A 9 -26.60 2.83 11.26
CA TRP A 9 -25.81 1.70 10.72
C TRP A 9 -25.57 1.75 9.21
N ALA A 10 -26.26 2.63 8.48
CA ALA A 10 -26.21 2.68 7.01
C ALA A 10 -25.11 3.57 6.44
N ARG A 11 -24.26 4.20 7.24
CA ARG A 11 -23.27 5.20 6.79
C ARG A 11 -21.83 4.75 6.71
N SER A 12 -21.51 3.48 6.84
CA SER A 12 -20.09 3.17 7.09
C SER A 12 -19.52 1.89 6.50
N SER A 13 -19.90 1.41 5.35
CA SER A 13 -19.15 0.26 4.82
C SER A 13 -19.08 0.10 3.32
N HIS A 14 -19.48 1.06 2.55
CA HIS A 14 -19.27 0.95 1.11
C HIS A 14 -17.93 1.59 0.74
N LEU A 15 -16.92 0.73 0.49
CA LEU A 15 -15.83 1.14 -0.40
C LEU A 15 -16.50 1.70 -1.64
N SER A 16 -16.40 3.00 -1.84
CA SER A 16 -16.93 3.58 -3.07
C SER A 16 -16.15 2.95 -4.23
N ALA A 17 -16.82 2.72 -5.35
CA ALA A 17 -16.15 2.25 -6.56
C ALA A 17 -14.93 3.15 -6.90
N GLY A 18 -15.00 4.45 -6.57
CA GLY A 18 -13.89 5.38 -6.70
C GLY A 18 -12.68 5.05 -5.85
N ASN A 19 -12.87 4.58 -4.61
CA ASN A 19 -11.73 4.20 -3.76
C ASN A 19 -11.02 2.95 -4.28
N LEU A 20 -11.75 1.98 -4.80
CA LEU A 20 -11.14 0.80 -5.42
C LEU A 20 -10.44 1.16 -6.74
N GLY A 21 -10.99 2.08 -7.53
CA GLY A 21 -10.35 2.62 -8.72
C GLY A 21 -9.00 3.27 -8.39
N SER A 22 -8.98 4.18 -7.42
CA SER A 22 -7.74 4.83 -6.99
C SER A 22 -6.70 3.86 -6.44
N LEU A 23 -7.14 2.82 -5.73
CA LEU A 23 -6.23 1.77 -5.24
C LEU A 23 -5.65 0.94 -6.39
N ARG A 24 -6.46 0.60 -7.40
CA ARG A 24 -6.00 -0.07 -8.61
C ARG A 24 -4.95 0.76 -9.35
N ASP A 25 -5.19 2.06 -9.51
CA ASP A 25 -4.24 2.97 -10.15
C ASP A 25 -2.91 3.04 -9.39
N LEU A 26 -2.96 3.07 -8.06
CA LEU A 26 -1.77 3.01 -7.22
C LEU A 26 -1.03 1.67 -7.36
N ASN A 27 -1.74 0.55 -7.34
CA ASN A 27 -1.14 -0.76 -7.56
C ASN A 27 -0.47 -0.84 -8.94
N HIS A 28 -1.11 -0.31 -9.99
CA HIS A 28 -0.55 -0.30 -11.35
C HIS A 28 0.75 0.50 -11.39
N ARG A 29 0.77 1.71 -10.85
CA ARG A 29 1.97 2.54 -10.75
C ARG A 29 3.09 1.88 -9.95
N PHE A 30 2.74 1.20 -8.87
CA PHE A 30 3.70 0.43 -8.07
C PHE A 30 4.35 -0.71 -8.89
N LEU A 31 3.55 -1.44 -9.66
CA LEU A 31 4.03 -2.52 -10.53
C LEU A 31 4.91 -1.99 -11.65
N ASP A 32 4.57 -0.85 -12.26
CA ASP A 32 5.39 -0.20 -13.27
C ASP A 32 6.73 0.26 -12.69
N LEU A 33 6.71 0.84 -11.49
CA LEU A 33 7.91 1.22 -10.76
C LEU A 33 8.81 0.01 -10.45
N ALA A 34 8.20 -1.11 -10.03
CA ALA A 34 8.92 -2.35 -9.78
C ALA A 34 9.51 -2.95 -11.07
N ALA A 35 8.77 -2.91 -12.18
CA ALA A 35 9.23 -3.40 -13.47
C ALA A 35 10.40 -2.59 -14.02
N ALA A 36 10.35 -1.26 -13.92
CA ALA A 36 11.40 -0.37 -14.38
C ALA A 36 12.74 -0.63 -13.68
N ARG A 37 12.72 -1.10 -12.43
CA ARG A 37 13.93 -1.42 -11.63
C ARG A 37 14.60 -2.72 -12.01
N SER A 38 13.94 -3.62 -12.70
CA SER A 38 14.55 -4.87 -13.19
C SER A 38 15.66 -4.61 -14.21
N SER A 39 15.64 -3.46 -14.87
CA SER A 39 16.64 -3.05 -15.86
C SER A 39 17.95 -2.50 -15.30
N GLY A 40 18.22 -2.66 -13.99
CA GLY A 40 19.57 -2.50 -13.42
C GLY A 40 19.93 -1.11 -12.93
N TRP A 41 19.04 -0.12 -12.93
CA TRP A 41 19.46 1.27 -12.64
C TRP A 41 19.03 1.85 -11.31
N ALA A 42 18.44 1.12 -10.39
CA ALA A 42 18.05 1.69 -9.11
C ALA A 42 18.04 0.69 -7.94
N ALA A 43 19.04 -0.17 -7.84
CA ALA A 43 19.13 -1.11 -6.73
C ALA A 43 19.59 -0.48 -5.40
N ALA A 44 20.01 0.77 -5.37
CA ALA A 44 20.50 1.43 -4.17
C ALA A 44 19.38 2.25 -3.52
N GLY A 45 18.86 1.75 -2.39
CA GLY A 45 18.11 2.58 -1.45
C GLY A 45 16.61 2.34 -1.32
N THR A 46 15.99 1.45 -2.10
CA THR A 46 14.56 1.12 -1.92
C THR A 46 14.38 -0.33 -1.50
N GLY A 47 13.51 -0.57 -0.53
CA GLY A 47 13.19 -1.89 0.00
C GLY A 47 12.38 -2.81 -0.95
N LEU A 48 12.45 -2.56 -2.28
CA LEU A 48 11.83 -3.44 -3.27
C LEU A 48 12.79 -4.60 -3.57
N PRO A 49 12.42 -5.86 -3.26
CA PRO A 49 13.25 -7.01 -3.57
C PRO A 49 13.49 -7.10 -5.09
N SER A 50 14.74 -7.30 -5.50
CA SER A 50 15.12 -7.52 -6.90
C SER A 50 14.38 -8.70 -7.54
N GLU A 51 14.02 -9.69 -6.72
CA GLU A 51 13.20 -10.83 -7.13
C GLU A 51 11.79 -10.43 -7.59
N LEU A 52 11.15 -9.45 -6.93
CA LEU A 52 9.85 -8.96 -7.36
C LEU A 52 9.97 -8.24 -8.70
N ALA A 53 10.97 -7.40 -8.87
CA ALA A 53 11.25 -6.72 -10.13
C ALA A 53 11.39 -7.71 -11.28
N GLY A 54 12.17 -8.77 -11.09
CA GLY A 54 12.36 -9.83 -12.08
C GLY A 54 11.09 -10.60 -12.44
N ARG A 55 10.09 -10.65 -11.57
CA ARG A 55 8.80 -11.32 -11.80
C ARG A 55 7.76 -10.43 -12.47
N VAL A 56 7.79 -9.13 -12.16
CA VAL A 56 6.81 -8.15 -12.69
C VAL A 56 7.22 -7.65 -14.08
N ALA A 57 8.52 -7.50 -14.32
CA ALA A 57 9.03 -6.98 -15.58
C ALA A 57 8.60 -7.77 -16.84
N PRO A 58 8.53 -9.12 -16.82
CA PRO A 58 8.08 -9.89 -17.99
C PRO A 58 6.58 -9.76 -18.28
N LEU A 59 5.77 -9.27 -17.33
CA LEU A 59 4.33 -9.14 -17.51
C LEU A 59 4.00 -8.05 -18.54
N SER A 60 3.07 -8.35 -19.44
CA SER A 60 2.49 -7.36 -20.36
C SER A 60 1.70 -6.30 -19.58
N ALA A 61 1.38 -5.17 -20.22
CA ALA A 61 0.56 -4.13 -19.62
C ALA A 61 -0.81 -4.67 -19.15
N ALA A 62 -1.46 -5.52 -19.96
CA ALA A 62 -2.74 -6.15 -19.59
C ALA A 62 -2.62 -7.08 -18.38
N GLN A 63 -1.53 -7.84 -18.30
CA GLN A 63 -1.25 -8.72 -17.16
C GLN A 63 -0.95 -7.93 -15.89
N ARG A 64 -0.17 -6.84 -15.97
CA ARG A 64 0.03 -5.93 -14.84
C ARG A 64 -1.27 -5.29 -14.39
N ASP A 65 -2.14 -4.90 -15.32
CA ASP A 65 -3.45 -4.35 -15.00
C ASP A 65 -4.36 -5.36 -14.28
N ALA A 66 -4.30 -6.63 -14.66
CA ALA A 66 -4.99 -7.72 -13.98
C ALA A 66 -4.46 -7.94 -12.54
N VAL A 67 -3.15 -7.86 -12.33
CA VAL A 67 -2.52 -7.90 -10.99
C VAL A 67 -2.91 -6.66 -10.18
N ALA A 68 -2.91 -5.47 -10.79
CA ALA A 68 -3.28 -4.22 -10.13
C ALA A 68 -4.73 -4.20 -9.63
N ALA A 69 -5.60 -5.02 -10.21
CA ALA A 69 -6.99 -5.17 -9.79
C ALA A 69 -7.17 -5.84 -8.40
N CYS A 70 -6.09 -6.18 -7.70
CA CYS A 70 -6.15 -6.61 -6.31
C CYS A 70 -6.88 -5.57 -5.46
N PRO A 71 -7.87 -5.99 -4.61
CA PRO A 71 -8.66 -5.05 -3.80
C PRO A 71 -7.92 -4.59 -2.54
N TYR A 72 -6.60 -4.62 -2.53
CA TYR A 72 -5.71 -4.18 -1.46
C TYR A 72 -4.42 -3.63 -2.05
N ALA A 73 -3.72 -2.81 -1.27
CA ALA A 73 -2.41 -2.28 -1.65
C ALA A 73 -1.39 -3.41 -1.82
N LEU A 74 -0.67 -3.41 -2.92
CA LEU A 74 0.45 -4.31 -3.21
C LEU A 74 1.79 -3.75 -2.68
N PHE A 75 1.78 -2.51 -2.23
CA PHE A 75 2.90 -1.80 -1.63
C PHE A 75 2.68 -1.58 -0.14
N ASP A 76 3.76 -1.29 0.57
CA ASP A 76 3.74 -0.94 1.99
C ASP A 76 4.72 0.21 2.28
N LEU A 77 4.35 1.04 3.24
CA LEU A 77 5.14 2.14 3.82
C LEU A 77 5.15 1.98 5.35
N ARG A 78 5.42 0.76 5.83
CA ARG A 78 5.40 0.41 7.25
C ARG A 78 4.06 0.70 7.93
N PHE A 79 2.96 0.59 7.19
CA PHE A 79 1.62 0.94 7.69
C PHE A 79 1.16 0.09 8.87
N GLN A 80 1.77 -1.09 9.10
CA GLN A 80 1.50 -1.90 10.28
C GLN A 80 2.22 -1.38 11.54
N ASP A 81 3.31 -0.64 11.40
CA ASP A 81 4.13 -0.15 12.51
C ASP A 81 3.62 1.20 13.04
N GLY A 82 2.53 1.16 13.83
CA GLY A 82 1.99 2.36 14.46
C GLY A 82 2.97 3.07 15.40
N GLY A 83 3.90 2.33 16.01
CA GLY A 83 4.97 2.89 16.83
C GLY A 83 5.93 3.74 16.00
N TYR A 84 6.33 3.24 14.84
CA TYR A 84 7.14 3.99 13.88
C TYR A 84 6.45 5.30 13.49
N TRP A 85 5.20 5.24 13.01
CA TRP A 85 4.45 6.41 12.56
C TRP A 85 4.23 7.43 13.67
N ARG A 86 3.95 6.97 14.87
CA ARG A 86 3.80 7.86 16.03
C ARG A 86 5.09 8.64 16.31
N ARG A 87 6.24 7.95 16.42
CA ARG A 87 7.54 8.60 16.65
C ARG A 87 7.90 9.54 15.49
N ARG A 88 7.65 9.11 14.27
CA ARG A 88 7.96 9.86 13.06
C ARG A 88 7.26 11.23 13.06
N LEU A 89 6.00 11.26 13.44
CA LEU A 89 5.19 12.48 13.43
C LEU A 89 5.38 13.34 14.70
N GLN A 90 5.82 12.75 15.80
CA GLN A 90 6.19 13.51 17.01
C GLN A 90 7.49 14.31 16.79
N ASN A 91 8.43 13.78 16.04
CA ASN A 91 9.72 14.40 15.76
C ASN A 91 9.72 15.23 14.46
N SER A 92 8.61 15.85 14.13
CA SER A 92 8.42 16.58 12.86
C SER A 92 9.34 17.80 12.67
N GLY A 93 10.02 18.27 13.72
CA GLY A 93 11.04 19.33 13.63
C GLY A 93 12.41 18.85 13.11
N ASP A 94 12.64 17.55 13.07
CA ASP A 94 13.94 16.95 12.75
C ASP A 94 13.87 16.09 11.47
N TRP A 95 12.95 16.41 10.55
CA TRP A 95 12.88 15.77 9.23
C TRP A 95 14.05 16.26 8.39
N ARG A 96 15.26 15.86 8.80
CA ARG A 96 16.41 15.96 7.93
C ARG A 96 16.11 15.04 6.74
N VAL A 97 16.07 15.64 5.58
CA VAL A 97 16.07 14.94 4.31
C VAL A 97 17.29 14.01 4.36
N ALA A 98 17.06 12.71 4.53
CA ALA A 98 18.10 11.72 4.27
C ALA A 98 18.57 12.03 2.86
N ASP A 99 19.86 12.04 2.67
CA ASP A 99 20.55 12.42 1.43
C ASP A 99 19.66 12.26 0.18
N GLU A 100 19.16 13.38 -0.36
CA GLU A 100 18.20 13.42 -1.48
C GLU A 100 18.69 12.66 -2.71
N SER A 101 19.98 12.33 -2.72
CA SER A 101 20.67 11.69 -3.86
C SER A 101 20.33 10.19 -4.02
N ILE A 102 19.60 9.56 -3.08
CA ILE A 102 19.44 8.09 -3.04
C ILE A 102 18.09 7.63 -3.61
N VAL A 103 17.08 8.50 -3.68
CA VAL A 103 15.73 8.13 -4.10
C VAL A 103 15.35 8.84 -5.38
N ASP A 104 14.94 8.07 -6.40
CA ASP A 104 14.52 8.62 -7.69
C ASP A 104 13.17 9.36 -7.59
N ASP A 105 12.96 10.31 -8.50
CA ASP A 105 11.77 11.17 -8.56
C ASP A 105 10.48 10.38 -8.76
N ASP A 106 10.52 9.25 -9.46
CA ASP A 106 9.35 8.41 -9.70
C ASP A 106 8.89 7.76 -8.40
N THR A 107 9.84 7.32 -7.57
CA THR A 107 9.53 6.80 -6.22
C THR A 107 8.94 7.87 -5.33
N VAL A 108 9.54 9.07 -5.31
CA VAL A 108 9.03 10.21 -4.53
C VAL A 108 7.61 10.57 -4.98
N SER A 109 7.37 10.61 -6.28
CA SER A 109 6.05 10.88 -6.85
C SER A 109 5.03 9.81 -6.49
N PHE A 110 5.42 8.53 -6.56
CA PHE A 110 4.56 7.42 -6.13
C PHE A 110 4.22 7.51 -4.65
N VAL A 111 5.21 7.68 -3.79
CA VAL A 111 5.01 7.75 -2.32
C VAL A 111 4.12 8.93 -1.94
N ARG A 112 4.23 10.05 -2.65
CA ARG A 112 3.32 11.20 -2.48
C ARG A 112 1.87 10.78 -2.68
N LEU A 113 1.56 10.09 -3.79
CA LEU A 113 0.21 9.63 -4.08
C LEU A 113 -0.27 8.57 -3.07
N ALA A 114 0.61 7.63 -2.70
CA ALA A 114 0.31 6.60 -1.73
C ALA A 114 -0.01 7.16 -0.34
N LEU A 115 0.76 8.16 0.13
CA LEU A 115 0.52 8.84 1.41
C LEU A 115 -0.76 9.69 1.38
N PHE A 116 -1.04 10.39 0.28
CA PHE A 116 -2.30 11.10 0.12
C PHE A 116 -3.51 10.15 0.20
N TYR A 117 -3.42 9.03 -0.49
CA TYR A 117 -4.48 8.03 -0.46
C TYR A 117 -4.62 7.39 0.94
N ALA A 118 -3.51 7.06 1.61
CA ALA A 118 -3.52 6.54 2.97
C ALA A 118 -4.14 7.53 3.95
N TRP A 119 -3.82 8.82 3.84
CA TRP A 119 -4.44 9.88 4.62
C TRP A 119 -5.95 9.99 4.34
N HIS A 120 -6.36 9.99 3.07
CA HIS A 120 -7.78 9.99 2.69
C HIS A 120 -8.54 8.80 3.30
N VAL A 121 -7.96 7.62 3.24
CA VAL A 121 -8.51 6.39 3.85
C VAL A 121 -8.63 6.54 5.38
N ALA A 122 -7.62 7.12 6.03
CA ALA A 122 -7.65 7.37 7.47
C ALA A 122 -8.76 8.36 7.85
N VAL A 123 -8.91 9.46 7.10
CA VAL A 123 -9.98 10.46 7.30
C VAL A 123 -11.37 9.85 7.11
N SER A 124 -11.52 8.98 6.14
CA SER A 124 -12.80 8.30 5.88
C SER A 124 -13.23 7.34 7.00
N GLY A 125 -12.33 7.02 7.94
CA GLY A 125 -12.63 6.34 9.20
C GLY A 125 -13.07 4.88 9.07
N GLY A 126 -12.99 4.27 7.89
CA GLY A 126 -13.46 2.91 7.65
C GLY A 126 -12.43 1.84 7.98
N LEU A 127 -12.81 0.83 8.80
CA LEU A 127 -11.99 -0.36 9.04
C LEU A 127 -11.58 -1.05 7.74
N THR A 128 -12.47 -1.06 6.76
CA THR A 128 -12.23 -1.68 5.45
C THR A 128 -11.07 -1.02 4.72
N GLY A 129 -11.02 0.32 4.68
CA GLY A 129 -9.90 1.05 4.08
C GLY A 129 -8.57 0.76 4.76
N GLN A 130 -8.56 0.66 6.09
CA GLN A 130 -7.36 0.28 6.84
C GLN A 130 -6.90 -1.15 6.49
N VAL A 131 -7.83 -2.12 6.34
CA VAL A 131 -7.49 -3.49 5.91
C VAL A 131 -6.87 -3.48 4.52
N LEU A 132 -7.47 -2.74 3.59
CA LEU A 132 -7.02 -2.72 2.20
C LEU A 132 -5.64 -2.09 2.07
N MET A 133 -5.36 -1.03 2.83
CA MET A 133 -4.02 -0.42 2.89
C MET A 133 -3.03 -1.18 3.77
N GLY A 134 -3.49 -2.15 4.57
CA GLY A 134 -2.65 -2.80 5.57
C GLY A 134 -2.29 -1.90 6.74
N MET A 135 -3.11 -0.93 7.04
CA MET A 135 -2.82 0.11 8.05
C MET A 135 -3.30 -0.32 9.43
N SER A 136 -2.45 -0.17 10.46
CA SER A 136 -2.89 -0.33 11.85
C SER A 136 -3.76 0.85 12.30
N GLY A 137 -4.58 0.65 13.34
CA GLY A 137 -5.37 1.73 13.92
C GLY A 137 -4.49 2.88 14.44
N ASP A 138 -3.34 2.56 15.03
CA ASP A 138 -2.36 3.54 15.51
C ASP A 138 -1.76 4.35 14.37
N THR A 139 -1.45 3.71 13.24
CA THR A 139 -0.97 4.40 12.04
C THR A 139 -2.06 5.33 11.48
N ALA A 140 -3.30 4.85 11.38
CA ALA A 140 -4.41 5.69 10.93
C ALA A 140 -4.57 6.93 11.83
N ALA A 141 -4.56 6.74 13.14
CA ALA A 141 -4.63 7.84 14.12
C ALA A 141 -3.44 8.82 14.01
N ALA A 142 -2.24 8.30 13.69
CA ALA A 142 -1.07 9.12 13.47
C ALA A 142 -1.19 9.94 12.18
N LEU A 143 -1.61 9.33 11.08
CA LEU A 143 -1.79 10.00 9.78
C LEU A 143 -2.81 11.15 9.85
N LEU A 144 -3.86 11.03 10.67
CA LEU A 144 -4.83 12.12 10.88
C LEU A 144 -4.22 13.40 11.48
N ARG A 145 -3.03 13.31 12.07
CA ARG A 145 -2.32 14.46 12.67
C ARG A 145 -1.40 15.17 11.67
N ILE A 146 -1.22 14.63 10.47
CA ILE A 146 -0.38 15.23 9.44
C ILE A 146 -1.06 16.50 8.91
N THR A 147 -0.29 17.57 8.85
CA THR A 147 -0.70 18.80 8.18
C THR A 147 -0.22 18.80 6.74
N VAL A 148 -0.91 19.52 5.85
CA VAL A 148 -0.53 19.63 4.44
C VAL A 148 0.91 20.09 4.25
N ASN A 149 1.39 21.00 5.11
CA ASN A 149 2.75 21.52 5.06
C ASN A 149 3.83 20.49 5.43
N GLN A 150 3.46 19.44 6.15
CA GLN A 150 4.38 18.37 6.56
C GLN A 150 4.54 17.29 5.46
N LEU A 151 3.56 17.16 4.55
CA LEU A 151 3.56 16.12 3.52
C LEU A 151 4.80 16.12 2.62
N PRO A 152 5.30 17.25 2.10
CA PRO A 152 6.46 17.22 1.19
C PRO A 152 7.72 16.60 1.83
N ALA A 153 8.06 17.03 3.04
CA ALA A 153 9.22 16.51 3.76
C ALA A 153 9.02 15.04 4.16
N LEU A 154 7.79 14.65 4.56
CA LEU A 154 7.44 13.28 4.88
C LEU A 154 7.59 12.36 3.67
N VAL A 155 7.14 12.80 2.48
CA VAL A 155 7.24 12.01 1.24
C VAL A 155 8.68 11.65 0.93
N VAL A 156 9.59 12.60 0.96
CA VAL A 156 11.01 12.37 0.65
C VAL A 156 11.62 11.38 1.64
N THR A 157 11.32 11.54 2.93
CA THR A 157 11.88 10.65 3.95
C THR A 157 11.26 9.24 3.93
N GLU A 158 10.00 9.10 3.56
CA GLU A 158 9.32 7.80 3.47
C GLU A 158 9.56 7.07 2.14
N ALA A 159 10.10 7.73 1.14
CA ALA A 159 10.40 7.11 -0.14
C ALA A 159 11.38 5.94 -0.01
N ALA A 160 12.36 6.04 0.90
CA ALA A 160 13.28 4.94 1.21
C ALA A 160 12.62 3.74 1.93
N ASN A 161 11.42 3.91 2.51
CA ASN A 161 10.67 2.85 3.19
C ASN A 161 9.68 2.13 2.27
N LEU A 162 9.59 2.54 0.99
CA LEU A 162 8.69 1.87 0.05
C LEU A 162 9.12 0.43 -0.15
N SER A 163 8.22 -0.50 0.08
CA SER A 163 8.42 -1.93 -0.08
C SER A 163 7.21 -2.61 -0.71
N ALA A 164 7.39 -3.84 -1.16
CA ALA A 164 6.27 -4.69 -1.54
C ALA A 164 5.56 -5.18 -0.29
N ARG A 165 4.25 -5.11 -0.27
CA ARG A 165 3.46 -5.73 0.80
C ARG A 165 3.68 -7.23 0.77
N TRP A 166 3.87 -7.85 1.94
CA TRP A 166 4.21 -9.27 2.08
C TRP A 166 5.45 -9.69 1.27
N SER A 167 6.46 -8.85 1.21
CA SER A 167 7.74 -9.15 0.54
C SER A 167 8.34 -10.49 0.99
N GLU A 168 8.16 -10.85 2.26
CA GLU A 168 8.62 -12.12 2.82
C GLU A 168 7.77 -13.33 2.38
N CYS A 169 6.56 -13.10 1.84
CA CYS A 169 5.69 -14.16 1.36
C CYS A 169 5.91 -14.40 -0.15
N THR A 170 7.05 -14.99 -0.51
CA THR A 170 7.41 -15.26 -1.90
C THR A 170 6.38 -16.14 -2.61
N ALA A 171 5.72 -17.05 -1.89
CA ALA A 171 4.67 -17.91 -2.43
C ALA A 171 3.47 -17.11 -2.95
N PHE A 172 3.06 -16.05 -2.22
CA PHE A 172 1.98 -15.16 -2.67
C PHE A 172 2.33 -14.47 -3.99
N TRP A 173 3.51 -13.85 -4.06
CA TRP A 173 3.95 -13.13 -5.25
C TRP A 173 4.17 -14.04 -6.44
N ASN A 174 4.71 -15.25 -6.21
CA ASN A 174 4.84 -16.27 -7.26
C ASN A 174 3.48 -16.67 -7.83
N ALA A 175 2.52 -16.98 -6.96
CA ALA A 175 1.20 -17.38 -7.39
C ALA A 175 0.47 -16.26 -8.15
N LEU A 176 0.61 -14.99 -7.68
CA LEU A 176 -0.03 -13.83 -8.28
C LEU A 176 0.51 -13.55 -9.68
N THR A 177 1.83 -13.52 -9.84
CA THR A 177 2.47 -13.26 -11.13
C THR A 177 2.30 -14.43 -12.11
N ALA A 178 2.36 -15.67 -11.63
CA ALA A 178 2.10 -16.86 -12.46
C ALA A 178 0.66 -16.90 -12.99
N ALA A 179 -0.33 -16.63 -12.14
CA ALA A 179 -1.73 -16.59 -12.56
C ALA A 179 -1.97 -15.51 -13.63
N ALA A 180 -1.32 -14.35 -13.51
CA ALA A 180 -1.39 -13.29 -14.51
C ALA A 180 -0.65 -13.67 -15.81
N SER A 181 0.53 -14.29 -15.71
CA SER A 181 1.32 -14.70 -16.90
C SER A 181 0.61 -15.73 -17.76
N HIS A 182 -0.19 -16.61 -17.13
CA HIS A 182 -0.94 -17.66 -17.84
C HIS A 182 -2.34 -17.23 -18.24
N ASP A 183 -2.70 -15.95 -18.01
CA ASP A 183 -4.04 -15.41 -18.26
C ASP A 183 -5.16 -16.28 -17.65
N ASP A 184 -4.92 -16.82 -16.43
CA ASP A 184 -5.89 -17.63 -15.68
C ASP A 184 -6.68 -16.77 -14.67
N PRO A 185 -7.89 -16.30 -15.05
CA PRO A 185 -8.67 -15.45 -14.18
C PRO A 185 -9.19 -16.17 -12.93
N ALA A 186 -9.33 -17.49 -12.97
CA ALA A 186 -9.78 -18.26 -11.81
C ALA A 186 -8.65 -18.41 -10.77
N ALA A 187 -7.42 -18.70 -11.24
CA ALA A 187 -6.24 -18.70 -10.39
C ALA A 187 -5.99 -17.32 -9.79
N LEU A 188 -6.09 -16.26 -10.60
CA LEU A 188 -5.90 -14.88 -10.14
C LEU A 188 -6.88 -14.52 -9.03
N ARG A 189 -8.18 -14.84 -9.19
CA ARG A 189 -9.18 -14.63 -8.13
C ARG A 189 -8.86 -15.39 -6.85
N ARG A 190 -8.40 -16.62 -6.94
CA ARG A 190 -8.00 -17.42 -5.76
C ARG A 190 -6.86 -16.74 -5.00
N VAL A 191 -5.84 -16.24 -5.72
CA VAL A 191 -4.71 -15.53 -5.09
C VAL A 191 -5.16 -14.20 -4.51
N GLN A 192 -6.03 -13.46 -5.17
CA GLN A 192 -6.61 -12.22 -4.64
C GLN A 192 -7.38 -12.47 -3.33
N LEU A 193 -8.16 -13.55 -3.25
CA LEU A 193 -8.83 -13.95 -2.02
C LEU A 193 -7.84 -14.35 -0.92
N HIS A 194 -6.77 -15.08 -1.26
CA HIS A 194 -5.69 -15.38 -0.32
C HIS A 194 -5.05 -14.10 0.24
N GLY A 195 -4.78 -13.10 -0.59
CA GLY A 195 -4.28 -11.81 -0.14
C GLY A 195 -5.22 -11.08 0.83
N LEU A 196 -6.55 -11.17 0.63
CA LEU A 196 -7.52 -10.67 1.61
C LEU A 196 -7.44 -11.42 2.94
N GLN A 197 -7.24 -12.73 2.92
CA GLN A 197 -7.04 -13.53 4.13
C GLN A 197 -5.76 -13.11 4.87
N LEU A 198 -4.65 -12.89 4.15
CA LEU A 198 -3.41 -12.37 4.72
C LEU A 198 -3.62 -10.98 5.35
N ALA A 199 -4.35 -10.10 4.67
CA ALA A 199 -4.68 -8.77 5.15
C ALA A 199 -5.53 -8.81 6.44
N ALA A 200 -6.48 -9.74 6.53
CA ALA A 200 -7.31 -9.94 7.71
C ALA A 200 -6.50 -10.56 8.87
N ALA A 201 -5.68 -11.57 8.58
CA ALA A 201 -4.86 -12.26 9.57
C ALA A 201 -3.82 -11.32 10.24
N ALA A 202 -3.29 -10.37 9.51
CA ALA A 202 -2.33 -9.39 10.03
C ALA A 202 -2.92 -8.49 11.13
N ARG A 203 -4.24 -8.47 11.31
CA ARG A 203 -4.95 -7.68 12.33
C ARG A 203 -5.27 -8.46 13.60
N LEU A 204 -5.21 -9.77 13.54
CA LEU A 204 -5.44 -10.57 14.75
C LEU A 204 -4.29 -10.31 15.72
N PRO A 205 -4.57 -10.03 16.99
CA PRO A 205 -3.51 -9.91 17.99
C PRO A 205 -2.73 -11.22 17.98
N ARG A 206 -1.42 -11.11 17.70
CA ARG A 206 -0.51 -12.26 17.87
C ARG A 206 -0.58 -12.61 19.34
N GLY A 207 -1.22 -13.73 19.66
CA GLY A 207 -1.24 -14.27 21.03
C GLY A 207 0.19 -14.30 21.56
N ARG A 208 0.35 -13.69 22.75
CA ARG A 208 1.61 -13.75 23.51
C ARG A 208 1.83 -15.15 24.04
#